data_c59296d928995193333733f3c4f69731
#
_entry.id   c59296d928995193333733f3c4f69731
#
_cell.length_a   1.000
_cell.length_b   1.000
_cell.length_c   1.000
_cell.angle_alpha   90.00
_cell.angle_beta   90.00
_cell.angle_gamma   90.00
#
_symmetry.space_group_name_H-M   'P 1'
#
loop_
_entity.id
_entity.type
_entity.pdbx_description
1 polymer ?
#
loop_
_entity_poly.entity_id
_entity_poly.type
_entity_poly.pdbx_seq_one_letter_code
_entity_poly.pdbx_strand_id
1 'polypeptide(L)'
;MQEIDTNKPYIQYCYDVLDGKIVASENIKLACERTLSWFNRDDIYFDEADVDRKIRFISKLKHSTGQHAGKNFELLAWQQWVVANIFGWKWNETGYRVTKKALLFMSRKSGKTAFAAALALAHTLVDNEPNAEVELVANSRQQANIALEHCQNLSESVDPRKKIFKRYRGYIKIPVTKSSIQVLASDAMGNDGYNSSMFILDEFHAQSSWDLYNVMISSQGMRTQPLAIVITTAGFLGAGFPLYDMRQTCIDILKGNKYDDTQFSALYELDEDDDWTDESVWQKSCPSLGHTVLLSYLKEQVQAAINTPSLQVGVITKNFNRFVSSEECWIDDTEISKSMYKVDLSRFIEDEPCYAGVDLSSRGDLTAWSVMFPPNEDRDYYPDKYVFKTFIYIPEHTMNKSINSSFYHEQYRNGYIKMTSGNVIDYDEILKDMIDFNNEHYIQSMGYDAWNATQWANNATANALSIEPYSQTLGSFNRPTKEFERLLLSDKIIIDYNPVVRWMFSNAEIKHDSNGNIKPIKSGGSSNKIDGIISMLESLGTYLLQEPTQTGEILFA
;
A
#
# COMPACT_ATOMS: atom_id res chain seq x y z
N MET A 1 28.69 21.87 15.33
CA MET A 1 28.46 21.26 13.99
C MET A 1 29.58 20.28 13.73
N GLN A 2 29.25 19.04 13.43
CA GLN A 2 30.24 18.03 13.01
C GLN A 2 30.66 18.34 11.57
N GLU A 3 31.95 18.25 11.25
CA GLU A 3 32.44 18.45 9.89
C GLU A 3 31.98 17.28 9.00
N ILE A 4 31.39 17.58 7.86
CA ILE A 4 30.86 16.58 6.93
C ILE A 4 31.92 16.31 5.86
N ASP A 5 32.43 15.07 5.79
CA ASP A 5 33.26 14.66 4.65
C ASP A 5 32.37 14.34 3.44
N THR A 6 32.23 15.32 2.55
CA THR A 6 31.42 15.23 1.35
C THR A 6 31.96 14.22 0.32
N ASN A 7 33.20 13.74 0.46
CA ASN A 7 33.79 12.74 -0.44
C ASN A 7 33.32 11.30 -0.12
N LYS A 8 32.68 11.09 1.03
CA LYS A 8 32.14 9.77 1.38
C LYS A 8 30.97 9.41 0.47
N PRO A 9 30.96 8.19 -0.14
CA PRO A 9 29.92 7.82 -1.09
C PRO A 9 28.49 7.90 -0.53
N TYR A 10 28.30 7.64 0.76
CA TYR A 10 27.00 7.73 1.44
C TYR A 10 26.54 9.17 1.68
N ILE A 11 27.45 10.14 1.76
CA ILE A 11 27.12 11.56 1.82
C ILE A 11 26.95 12.13 0.41
N GLN A 12 27.86 11.79 -0.50
CA GLN A 12 27.77 12.20 -1.90
C GLN A 12 26.46 11.73 -2.55
N TYR A 13 25.98 10.54 -2.18
CA TYR A 13 24.67 10.04 -2.61
C TYR A 13 23.52 11.02 -2.31
N CYS A 14 23.49 11.59 -1.09
CA CYS A 14 22.46 12.55 -0.73
C CYS A 14 22.54 13.81 -1.61
N TYR A 15 23.73 14.35 -1.83
CA TYR A 15 23.91 15.52 -2.70
C TYR A 15 23.54 15.20 -4.16
N ASP A 16 23.96 14.05 -4.68
CA ASP A 16 23.64 13.66 -6.06
C ASP A 16 22.14 13.43 -6.30
N VAL A 17 21.41 12.97 -5.28
CA VAL A 17 19.95 12.88 -5.28
C VAL A 17 19.33 14.28 -5.28
N LEU A 18 19.75 15.16 -4.39
CA LEU A 18 19.17 16.50 -4.24
C LEU A 18 19.51 17.42 -5.43
N ASP A 19 20.69 17.25 -6.01
CA ASP A 19 21.12 17.95 -7.23
C ASP A 19 20.46 17.39 -8.51
N GLY A 20 19.67 16.29 -8.41
CA GLY A 20 19.03 15.64 -9.53
C GLY A 20 19.97 14.85 -10.46
N LYS A 21 21.22 14.59 -10.05
CA LYS A 21 22.17 13.72 -10.77
C LYS A 21 21.74 12.25 -10.68
N ILE A 22 21.10 11.86 -9.59
CA ILE A 22 20.46 10.55 -9.40
C ILE A 22 18.96 10.78 -9.43
N VAL A 23 18.26 10.09 -10.33
CA VAL A 23 16.79 10.12 -10.40
C VAL A 23 16.21 9.40 -9.19
N ALA A 24 15.49 10.12 -8.34
CA ALA A 24 14.94 9.62 -7.09
C ALA A 24 13.52 10.15 -6.85
N SER A 25 12.71 9.35 -6.13
CA SER A 25 11.38 9.77 -5.70
C SER A 25 11.45 10.87 -4.66
N GLU A 26 10.34 11.59 -4.48
CA GLU A 26 10.22 12.64 -3.47
C GLU A 26 10.55 12.12 -2.06
N ASN A 27 10.11 10.91 -1.73
CA ASN A 27 10.39 10.30 -0.43
C ASN A 27 11.89 10.02 -0.20
N ILE A 28 12.64 9.68 -1.23
CA ILE A 28 14.11 9.51 -1.12
C ILE A 28 14.80 10.87 -0.98
N LYS A 29 14.34 11.92 -1.66
CA LYS A 29 14.87 13.28 -1.48
C LYS A 29 14.68 13.76 -0.04
N LEU A 30 13.46 13.63 0.51
CA LEU A 30 13.17 13.97 1.91
C LEU A 30 14.05 13.17 2.89
N ALA A 31 14.30 11.88 2.63
CA ALA A 31 15.18 11.07 3.47
C ALA A 31 16.65 11.51 3.39
N CYS A 32 17.13 11.95 2.22
CA CYS A 32 18.45 12.53 2.04
C CYS A 32 18.57 13.89 2.75
N GLU A 33 17.58 14.77 2.63
CA GLU A 33 17.51 16.04 3.36
C GLU A 33 17.57 15.81 4.87
N ARG A 34 16.78 14.85 5.38
CA ARG A 34 16.81 14.47 6.80
C ARG A 34 18.21 14.00 7.22
N THR A 35 18.87 13.15 6.43
CA THR A 35 20.23 12.68 6.70
C THR A 35 21.20 13.85 6.85
N LEU A 36 21.18 14.81 5.91
CA LEU A 36 22.07 15.97 5.95
C LEU A 36 21.72 16.94 7.08
N SER A 37 20.44 17.13 7.38
CA SER A 37 19.99 18.01 8.47
C SER A 37 20.45 17.54 9.85
N TRP A 38 20.65 16.24 10.04
CA TRP A 38 21.06 15.66 11.32
C TRP A 38 22.48 16.06 11.73
N PHE A 39 23.35 16.44 10.80
CA PHE A 39 24.67 16.99 11.11
C PHE A 39 24.60 18.34 11.84
N ASN A 40 23.47 19.03 11.82
CA ASN A 40 23.25 20.30 12.52
C ASN A 40 22.68 20.10 13.94
N ARG A 41 22.44 18.87 14.38
CA ARG A 41 21.89 18.55 15.71
C ARG A 41 23.02 18.48 16.75
N ASP A 42 22.69 18.90 17.97
CA ASP A 42 23.63 18.93 19.11
C ASP A 42 23.46 17.73 20.05
N ASP A 43 22.35 16.99 19.95
CA ASP A 43 22.02 15.86 20.80
C ASP A 43 22.51 14.51 20.26
N ILE A 44 22.95 14.48 18.99
CA ILE A 44 23.48 13.29 18.31
C ILE A 44 24.81 13.58 17.63
N TYR A 45 25.58 12.53 17.35
CA TYR A 45 26.79 12.60 16.53
C TYR A 45 26.82 11.46 15.51
N PHE A 46 27.60 11.65 14.45
CA PHE A 46 27.84 10.65 13.42
C PHE A 46 29.18 9.94 13.64
N ASP A 47 29.13 8.62 13.88
CA ASP A 47 30.30 7.76 14.07
C ASP A 47 30.76 7.18 12.71
N GLU A 48 31.55 8.01 11.99
CA GLU A 48 32.11 7.65 10.69
C GLU A 48 32.97 6.39 10.77
N ALA A 49 33.77 6.23 11.83
CA ALA A 49 34.65 5.09 11.99
C ALA A 49 33.87 3.78 12.12
N ASP A 50 32.72 3.80 12.79
CA ASP A 50 31.82 2.66 12.92
C ASP A 50 31.18 2.29 11.58
N VAL A 51 30.73 3.28 10.80
CA VAL A 51 30.19 3.08 9.44
C VAL A 51 31.23 2.47 8.52
N ASP A 52 32.43 3.05 8.45
CA ASP A 52 33.52 2.58 7.61
C ASP A 52 33.96 1.16 7.98
N ARG A 53 33.94 0.81 9.26
CA ARG A 53 34.23 -0.55 9.72
C ARG A 53 33.23 -1.56 9.16
N LYS A 54 31.92 -1.23 9.17
CA LYS A 54 30.86 -2.10 8.64
C LYS A 54 30.92 -2.22 7.12
N ILE A 55 31.10 -1.09 6.42
CA ILE A 55 31.26 -1.08 4.96
C ILE A 55 32.47 -1.93 4.56
N ARG A 56 33.63 -1.76 5.23
CA ARG A 56 34.84 -2.58 4.95
C ARG A 56 34.64 -4.06 5.25
N PHE A 57 33.86 -4.43 6.26
CA PHE A 57 33.53 -5.82 6.54
C PHE A 57 32.67 -6.39 5.41
N ILE A 58 31.59 -5.71 5.05
CA ILE A 58 30.66 -6.16 3.98
C ILE A 58 31.40 -6.29 2.64
N SER A 59 32.30 -5.34 2.32
CA SER A 59 33.08 -5.38 1.07
C SER A 59 34.04 -6.57 0.96
N LYS A 60 34.31 -7.28 2.06
CA LYS A 60 35.11 -8.52 2.03
C LYS A 60 34.29 -9.77 1.74
N LEU A 61 32.96 -9.71 1.94
CA LEU A 61 32.06 -10.79 1.57
C LEU A 61 32.05 -10.95 0.04
N LYS A 62 31.69 -12.13 -0.45
CA LYS A 62 31.61 -12.38 -1.90
C LYS A 62 30.23 -12.88 -2.27
N HIS A 63 29.74 -12.38 -3.39
CA HIS A 63 28.51 -12.87 -3.99
C HIS A 63 28.63 -14.37 -4.32
N SER A 64 27.57 -15.13 -4.04
CA SER A 64 27.54 -16.58 -4.31
C SER A 64 26.83 -16.93 -5.62
N THR A 65 25.99 -16.03 -6.16
CA THR A 65 25.10 -16.31 -7.27
C THR A 65 25.06 -15.16 -8.29
N GLY A 66 24.55 -15.47 -9.49
CA GLY A 66 24.31 -14.50 -10.55
C GLY A 66 25.59 -13.98 -11.21
N GLN A 67 25.50 -12.89 -11.95
CA GLN A 67 26.59 -12.26 -12.70
C GLN A 67 27.76 -11.74 -11.83
N HIS A 68 27.54 -11.62 -10.53
CA HIS A 68 28.54 -11.15 -9.56
C HIS A 68 29.17 -12.30 -8.75
N ALA A 69 28.83 -13.56 -9.03
CA ALA A 69 29.36 -14.70 -8.28
C ALA A 69 30.90 -14.67 -8.20
N GLY A 70 31.45 -14.83 -6.99
CA GLY A 70 32.88 -14.78 -6.69
C GLY A 70 33.48 -13.37 -6.57
N LYS A 71 32.80 -12.32 -6.99
CA LYS A 71 33.23 -10.92 -6.80
C LYS A 71 32.93 -10.45 -5.39
N ASN A 72 33.70 -9.49 -4.92
CA ASN A 72 33.46 -8.83 -3.62
C ASN A 72 32.08 -8.16 -3.61
N PHE A 73 31.47 -8.10 -2.42
CA PHE A 73 30.19 -7.42 -2.20
C PHE A 73 30.45 -5.90 -2.10
N GLU A 74 30.74 -5.27 -3.23
CA GLU A 74 30.91 -3.83 -3.29
C GLU A 74 29.56 -3.15 -3.14
N LEU A 75 29.40 -2.40 -2.01
CA LEU A 75 28.17 -1.68 -1.73
C LEU A 75 28.00 -0.50 -2.70
N LEU A 76 26.85 -0.43 -3.36
CA LEU A 76 26.45 0.74 -4.13
C LEU A 76 26.26 1.96 -3.20
N ALA A 77 26.33 3.15 -3.74
CA ALA A 77 26.24 4.39 -2.93
C ALA A 77 24.96 4.44 -2.07
N TRP A 78 23.81 4.02 -2.61
CA TRP A 78 22.56 3.92 -1.85
C TRP A 78 22.64 2.91 -0.70
N GLN A 79 23.32 1.79 -0.89
CA GLN A 79 23.49 0.78 0.18
C GLN A 79 24.42 1.30 1.27
N GLN A 80 25.49 2.02 0.90
CA GLN A 80 26.35 2.68 1.86
C GLN A 80 25.60 3.75 2.66
N TRP A 81 24.72 4.52 2.00
CA TRP A 81 23.83 5.49 2.66
C TRP A 81 22.88 4.81 3.65
N VAL A 82 22.31 3.66 3.32
CA VAL A 82 21.48 2.86 4.25
C VAL A 82 22.32 2.40 5.45
N VAL A 83 23.52 1.87 5.23
CA VAL A 83 24.44 1.45 6.32
C VAL A 83 24.76 2.65 7.22
N ALA A 84 25.07 3.81 6.64
CA ALA A 84 25.39 5.04 7.37
C ALA A 84 24.23 5.49 8.27
N ASN A 85 23.00 5.49 7.76
CA ASN A 85 21.83 5.90 8.54
C ASN A 85 21.41 4.87 9.60
N ILE A 86 21.57 3.59 9.34
CA ILE A 86 21.26 2.55 10.33
C ILE A 86 22.27 2.56 11.48
N PHE A 87 23.57 2.69 11.20
CA PHE A 87 24.60 2.44 12.20
C PHE A 87 25.38 3.68 12.63
N GLY A 88 25.42 4.76 11.84
CA GLY A 88 26.30 5.89 12.07
C GLY A 88 25.82 6.87 13.14
N TRP A 89 24.55 7.10 13.26
CA TRP A 89 24.01 8.08 14.21
C TRP A 89 23.93 7.54 15.63
N LYS A 90 24.50 8.28 16.59
CA LYS A 90 24.58 7.92 18.01
C LYS A 90 24.07 9.07 18.87
N TRP A 91 23.42 8.77 19.99
CA TRP A 91 23.08 9.74 21.01
C TRP A 91 24.33 10.21 21.75
N ASN A 92 24.52 11.52 21.92
CA ASN A 92 25.67 12.08 22.67
C ASN A 92 25.69 11.59 24.12
N GLU A 93 24.53 11.48 24.74
CA GLU A 93 24.38 11.08 26.14
C GLU A 93 24.83 9.64 26.41
N THR A 94 24.43 8.71 25.53
CA THR A 94 24.58 7.27 25.77
C THR A 94 25.59 6.57 24.86
N GLY A 95 25.93 7.18 23.75
CA GLY A 95 26.71 6.55 22.67
C GLY A 95 25.95 5.43 21.93
N TYR A 96 24.68 5.20 22.27
CA TYR A 96 23.86 4.19 21.63
C TYR A 96 23.33 4.69 20.30
N ARG A 97 23.04 3.72 19.41
CA ARG A 97 22.47 3.98 18.09
C ARG A 97 21.11 4.70 18.19
N VAL A 98 20.93 5.75 17.37
CA VAL A 98 19.66 6.47 17.24
C VAL A 98 18.64 5.61 16.52
N THR A 99 19.00 5.06 15.34
CA THR A 99 18.11 4.24 14.54
C THR A 99 17.86 2.88 15.20
N LYS A 100 16.60 2.58 15.50
CA LYS A 100 16.14 1.31 16.04
C LYS A 100 15.22 0.55 15.09
N LYS A 101 14.63 1.25 14.13
CA LYS A 101 13.70 0.72 13.13
C LYS A 101 14.10 1.20 11.74
N ALA A 102 14.08 0.31 10.76
CA ALA A 102 14.34 0.65 9.38
C ALA A 102 13.32 0.00 8.45
N LEU A 103 12.74 0.78 7.54
CA LEU A 103 11.93 0.28 6.42
C LEU A 103 12.74 0.45 5.13
N LEU A 104 13.09 -0.68 4.49
CA LEU A 104 13.74 -0.74 3.19
C LEU A 104 12.71 -1.21 2.15
N PHE A 105 12.07 -0.27 1.51
CA PHE A 105 10.99 -0.48 0.58
C PHE A 105 11.48 -0.23 -0.85
N MET A 106 11.58 -1.29 -1.66
CA MET A 106 12.13 -1.21 -3.01
C MET A 106 11.71 -2.38 -3.89
N SER A 107 11.80 -2.22 -5.20
CA SER A 107 11.38 -3.20 -6.21
C SER A 107 12.06 -4.56 -6.05
N ARG A 108 11.46 -5.59 -6.63
CA ARG A 108 12.06 -6.94 -6.73
C ARG A 108 13.40 -6.89 -7.49
N LYS A 109 14.28 -7.86 -7.22
CA LYS A 109 15.61 -8.02 -7.85
C LYS A 109 16.62 -6.91 -7.49
N SER A 110 16.30 -5.94 -6.63
CA SER A 110 17.24 -4.92 -6.16
C SER A 110 18.32 -5.43 -5.20
N GLY A 111 18.42 -6.75 -4.99
CA GLY A 111 19.45 -7.35 -4.14
C GLY A 111 19.14 -7.31 -2.63
N LYS A 112 17.87 -7.08 -2.25
CA LYS A 112 17.39 -6.91 -0.86
C LYS A 112 17.88 -7.99 0.09
N THR A 113 17.60 -9.26 -0.21
CA THR A 113 17.85 -10.39 0.69
C THR A 113 19.35 -10.61 0.91
N ALA A 114 20.18 -10.46 -0.13
CA ALA A 114 21.63 -10.55 0.02
C ALA A 114 22.21 -9.38 0.84
N PHE A 115 21.69 -8.18 0.66
CA PHE A 115 22.08 -7.02 1.45
C PHE A 115 21.66 -7.17 2.92
N ALA A 116 20.44 -7.64 3.19
CA ALA A 116 19.97 -7.97 4.53
C ALA A 116 20.86 -9.01 5.23
N ALA A 117 21.25 -10.07 4.51
CA ALA A 117 22.17 -11.07 5.03
C ALA A 117 23.55 -10.47 5.39
N ALA A 118 24.05 -9.55 4.58
CA ALA A 118 25.32 -8.85 4.86
C ALA A 118 25.20 -7.96 6.11
N LEU A 119 24.05 -7.26 6.31
CA LEU A 119 23.75 -6.48 7.53
C LEU A 119 23.70 -7.38 8.77
N ALA A 120 23.03 -8.54 8.68
CA ALA A 120 22.95 -9.54 9.76
C ALA A 120 24.34 -10.02 10.20
N LEU A 121 25.21 -10.38 9.23
CA LEU A 121 26.59 -10.77 9.50
C LEU A 121 27.42 -9.63 10.11
N ALA A 122 27.24 -8.40 9.62
CA ALA A 122 27.91 -7.23 10.18
C ALA A 122 27.48 -6.96 11.63
N HIS A 123 26.20 -7.05 11.93
CA HIS A 123 25.67 -6.86 13.28
C HIS A 123 26.22 -7.91 14.25
N THR A 124 26.29 -9.19 13.86
CA THR A 124 26.77 -10.25 14.76
C THR A 124 28.28 -10.24 15.01
N LEU A 125 29.10 -9.64 14.13
CA LEU A 125 30.55 -9.72 14.21
C LEU A 125 31.23 -8.38 14.50
N VAL A 126 30.73 -7.26 13.95
CA VAL A 126 31.42 -5.98 13.97
C VAL A 126 30.61 -4.81 14.58
N ASP A 127 29.40 -5.07 15.07
CA ASP A 127 28.56 -4.04 15.72
C ASP A 127 28.80 -3.93 17.23
N ASN A 128 29.66 -4.78 17.78
CA ASN A 128 29.97 -4.84 19.22
C ASN A 128 28.75 -5.09 20.13
N GLU A 129 27.65 -5.65 19.60
CA GLU A 129 26.50 -6.07 20.39
C GLU A 129 26.84 -7.39 21.10
N PRO A 130 26.88 -7.43 22.46
CA PRO A 130 27.23 -8.65 23.19
C PRO A 130 26.15 -9.73 22.99
N ASN A 131 26.58 -10.95 22.66
CA ASN A 131 25.65 -12.07 22.50
C ASN A 131 24.48 -11.69 21.58
N ALA A 132 24.81 -11.17 20.39
CA ALA A 132 23.80 -10.74 19.43
C ALA A 132 22.98 -11.94 18.94
N GLU A 133 21.67 -11.84 19.05
CA GLU A 133 20.71 -12.78 18.51
C GLU A 133 20.01 -12.11 17.34
N VAL A 134 20.19 -12.67 16.13
CA VAL A 134 19.59 -12.15 14.90
C VAL A 134 18.56 -13.14 14.38
N GLU A 135 17.33 -12.68 14.22
CA GLU A 135 16.23 -13.46 13.67
C GLU A 135 15.94 -13.03 12.23
N LEU A 136 15.98 -14.01 11.32
CA LEU A 136 15.51 -13.88 9.96
C LEU A 136 14.07 -14.37 9.89
N VAL A 137 13.15 -13.45 9.64
CA VAL A 137 11.71 -13.67 9.80
C VAL A 137 11.02 -13.50 8.45
N ALA A 138 10.12 -14.42 8.11
CA ALA A 138 9.27 -14.33 6.93
C ALA A 138 7.96 -15.09 7.15
N ASN A 139 7.00 -14.95 6.21
CA ASN A 139 5.70 -15.64 6.27
C ASN A 139 5.80 -17.17 6.33
N SER A 140 6.82 -17.73 5.68
CA SER A 140 7.07 -19.16 5.69
C SER A 140 8.52 -19.46 6.06
N ARG A 141 8.72 -20.61 6.70
CA ARG A 141 10.07 -21.11 7.01
C ARG A 141 10.94 -21.27 5.76
N GLN A 142 10.33 -21.59 4.63
CA GLN A 142 11.05 -21.73 3.36
C GLN A 142 11.62 -20.38 2.91
N GLN A 143 10.84 -19.29 2.98
CA GLN A 143 11.29 -17.94 2.63
C GLN A 143 12.40 -17.46 3.59
N ALA A 144 12.21 -17.63 4.90
CA ALA A 144 13.22 -17.25 5.88
C ALA A 144 14.54 -18.04 5.70
N ASN A 145 14.48 -19.30 5.27
CA ASN A 145 15.67 -20.10 4.94
C ASN A 145 16.46 -19.53 3.76
N ILE A 146 15.83 -18.89 2.79
CA ILE A 146 16.54 -18.23 1.68
C ILE A 146 17.48 -17.14 2.22
N ALA A 147 17.02 -16.33 3.17
CA ALA A 147 17.86 -15.32 3.81
C ALA A 147 19.03 -15.97 4.60
N LEU A 148 18.77 -17.08 5.29
CA LEU A 148 19.82 -17.83 5.99
C LEU A 148 20.85 -18.42 5.02
N GLU A 149 20.43 -18.96 3.89
CA GLU A 149 21.34 -19.45 2.84
C GLU A 149 22.25 -18.35 2.32
N HIS A 150 21.72 -17.14 2.12
CA HIS A 150 22.55 -15.97 1.80
C HIS A 150 23.58 -15.68 2.90
N CYS A 151 23.17 -15.68 4.19
CA CYS A 151 24.12 -15.52 5.31
C CYS A 151 25.18 -16.62 5.31
N GLN A 152 24.82 -17.88 5.07
CA GLN A 152 25.74 -19.01 5.02
C GLN A 152 26.76 -18.84 3.89
N ASN A 153 26.29 -18.56 2.68
CA ASN A 153 27.13 -18.40 1.49
C ASN A 153 28.10 -17.20 1.63
N LEU A 154 27.59 -16.06 2.09
CA LEU A 154 28.42 -14.88 2.34
C LEU A 154 29.48 -15.16 3.41
N SER A 155 29.11 -15.80 4.54
CA SER A 155 30.04 -16.15 5.61
C SER A 155 31.09 -17.20 5.15
N GLU A 156 30.71 -18.10 4.25
CA GLU A 156 31.63 -19.09 3.69
C GLU A 156 32.73 -18.45 2.86
N SER A 157 32.42 -17.39 2.13
CA SER A 157 33.37 -16.67 1.27
C SER A 157 34.56 -16.09 2.06
N VAL A 158 34.36 -15.73 3.32
CA VAL A 158 35.42 -15.16 4.18
C VAL A 158 35.91 -16.11 5.27
N ASP A 159 35.19 -17.19 5.56
CA ASP A 159 35.52 -18.20 6.55
C ASP A 159 35.22 -19.64 6.04
N PRO A 160 35.91 -20.11 4.98
CA PRO A 160 35.67 -21.43 4.41
C PRO A 160 35.98 -22.56 5.41
N ARG A 161 36.89 -22.31 6.37
CA ARG A 161 37.29 -23.31 7.38
C ARG A 161 36.39 -23.29 8.63
N LYS A 162 35.29 -22.55 8.65
CA LYS A 162 34.32 -22.44 9.76
C LYS A 162 34.97 -22.09 11.13
N LYS A 163 36.01 -21.26 11.12
CA LYS A 163 36.70 -20.83 12.34
C LYS A 163 35.90 -19.82 13.13
N ILE A 164 35.25 -18.88 12.43
CA ILE A 164 34.44 -17.79 12.95
C ILE A 164 32.97 -18.15 12.92
N PHE A 165 32.46 -18.55 11.74
CA PHE A 165 31.04 -18.84 11.50
C PHE A 165 30.79 -20.35 11.49
N LYS A 166 30.16 -20.88 12.53
CA LYS A 166 29.71 -22.27 12.62
C LYS A 166 28.35 -22.42 11.95
N ARG A 167 28.32 -22.83 10.67
CA ARG A 167 27.12 -22.98 9.83
C ARG A 167 26.41 -24.30 10.08
N TYR A 168 25.13 -24.27 10.41
CA TYR A 168 24.23 -25.41 10.64
C TYR A 168 22.99 -25.28 9.75
N ARG A 169 22.20 -26.35 9.62
CA ARG A 169 21.04 -26.38 8.71
C ARG A 169 20.01 -25.27 8.95
N GLY A 170 19.81 -24.81 10.18
CA GLY A 170 18.77 -23.83 10.54
C GLY A 170 19.30 -22.56 11.22
N TYR A 171 20.60 -22.45 11.41
CA TYR A 171 21.21 -21.31 12.10
C TYR A 171 22.72 -21.21 11.86
N ILE A 172 23.28 -20.07 12.21
CA ILE A 172 24.73 -19.82 12.25
C ILE A 172 25.09 -19.44 13.68
N LYS A 173 26.16 -20.02 14.26
CA LYS A 173 26.74 -19.57 15.53
C LYS A 173 28.06 -18.86 15.28
N ILE A 174 28.31 -17.81 16.03
CA ILE A 174 29.54 -17.04 16.04
C ILE A 174 30.16 -17.13 17.45
N PRO A 175 30.95 -18.18 17.75
CA PRO A 175 31.42 -18.44 19.12
C PRO A 175 32.26 -17.31 19.75
N VAL A 176 33.01 -16.57 18.94
CA VAL A 176 33.89 -15.47 19.41
C VAL A 176 33.10 -14.32 20.04
N THR A 177 31.91 -14.02 19.54
CA THR A 177 30.99 -12.99 20.07
C THR A 177 29.84 -13.60 20.85
N LYS A 178 29.75 -14.95 20.92
CA LYS A 178 28.63 -15.74 21.44
C LYS A 178 27.30 -15.48 20.72
N SER A 179 27.37 -14.93 19.51
CA SER A 179 26.21 -14.50 18.73
C SER A 179 25.62 -15.62 17.87
N SER A 180 24.39 -15.43 17.39
CA SER A 180 23.71 -16.37 16.49
C SER A 180 22.85 -15.63 15.46
N ILE A 181 22.67 -16.31 14.31
CA ILE A 181 21.68 -15.95 13.29
C ILE A 181 20.79 -17.16 13.09
N GLN A 182 19.49 -17.01 13.21
CA GLN A 182 18.52 -18.10 13.09
C GLN A 182 17.28 -17.71 12.32
N VAL A 183 16.54 -18.72 11.86
CA VAL A 183 15.30 -18.55 11.11
C VAL A 183 14.11 -18.70 12.04
N LEU A 184 13.18 -17.74 11.96
CA LEU A 184 11.87 -17.82 12.57
C LEU A 184 10.78 -17.78 11.49
N ALA A 185 9.75 -18.58 11.67
CA ALA A 185 8.55 -18.56 10.83
C ALA A 185 7.32 -18.22 11.69
N SER A 186 6.27 -17.73 11.06
CA SER A 186 4.99 -17.39 11.71
C SER A 186 4.43 -18.51 12.57
N ASP A 187 4.66 -19.79 12.20
CA ASP A 187 4.19 -20.97 12.94
C ASP A 187 4.88 -21.15 14.32
N ALA A 188 5.97 -20.41 14.57
CA ALA A 188 6.74 -20.49 15.82
C ALA A 188 6.33 -19.45 16.87
N MET A 189 5.26 -18.70 16.64
CA MET A 189 4.78 -17.60 17.50
C MET A 189 4.36 -18.01 18.93
N GLY A 190 4.32 -19.30 19.26
CA GLY A 190 3.97 -19.80 20.61
C GLY A 190 5.10 -19.81 21.64
N ASN A 191 6.33 -19.44 21.30
CA ASN A 191 7.47 -19.48 22.20
C ASN A 191 7.97 -18.06 22.53
N ASP A 192 7.41 -17.44 23.54
CA ASP A 192 7.81 -16.18 24.17
C ASP A 192 9.16 -16.30 24.89
N GLY A 193 10.27 -16.47 24.19
CA GLY A 193 11.59 -16.64 24.84
C GLY A 193 12.75 -16.01 24.09
N TYR A 194 12.47 -15.26 23.00
CA TYR A 194 13.51 -14.62 22.20
C TYR A 194 13.99 -13.32 22.85
N ASN A 195 15.30 -13.06 22.77
CA ASN A 195 15.92 -11.81 23.20
C ASN A 195 16.66 -11.20 21.99
N SER A 196 15.87 -10.85 20.97
CA SER A 196 16.37 -10.40 19.69
C SER A 196 17.16 -9.10 19.80
N SER A 197 18.41 -9.09 19.35
CA SER A 197 19.16 -7.85 19.19
C SER A 197 18.89 -7.18 17.85
N MET A 198 18.60 -8.00 16.82
CA MET A 198 18.21 -7.57 15.49
C MET A 198 17.24 -8.59 14.92
N PHE A 199 16.16 -8.13 14.30
CA PHE A 199 15.40 -8.99 13.39
C PHE A 199 15.30 -8.36 12.00
N ILE A 200 15.22 -9.23 11.01
CA ILE A 200 14.98 -8.86 9.62
C ILE A 200 13.70 -9.53 9.19
N LEU A 201 12.67 -8.74 8.93
CA LEU A 201 11.38 -9.20 8.45
C LEU A 201 11.32 -8.98 6.93
N ASP A 202 11.44 -10.08 6.19
CA ASP A 202 11.40 -10.08 4.72
C ASP A 202 9.99 -10.33 4.21
N GLU A 203 9.67 -9.74 3.05
CA GLU A 203 8.38 -9.84 2.36
C GLU A 203 7.18 -9.42 3.25
N PHE A 204 7.33 -8.30 3.97
CA PHE A 204 6.29 -7.80 4.89
C PHE A 204 4.96 -7.46 4.20
N HIS A 205 4.97 -7.22 2.88
CA HIS A 205 3.76 -6.99 2.10
C HIS A 205 2.76 -8.16 2.13
N ALA A 206 3.21 -9.35 2.47
CA ALA A 206 2.36 -10.53 2.56
C ALA A 206 1.78 -10.76 3.98
N GLN A 207 2.04 -9.86 4.95
CA GLN A 207 1.44 -9.90 6.28
C GLN A 207 0.06 -9.25 6.28
N SER A 208 -0.94 -9.97 6.76
CA SER A 208 -2.32 -9.47 6.92
C SER A 208 -2.57 -8.81 8.29
N SER A 209 -1.67 -8.99 9.25
CA SER A 209 -1.77 -8.40 10.60
C SER A 209 -0.41 -7.94 11.13
N TRP A 210 -0.44 -7.12 12.19
CA TRP A 210 0.73 -6.66 12.90
C TRP A 210 1.33 -7.70 13.87
N ASP A 211 0.71 -8.87 14.02
CA ASP A 211 1.04 -9.82 15.11
C ASP A 211 2.50 -10.23 15.08
N LEU A 212 3.01 -10.68 13.92
CA LEU A 212 4.39 -11.10 13.77
C LEU A 212 5.38 -9.96 14.09
N TYR A 213 5.12 -8.77 13.58
CA TYR A 213 5.94 -7.59 13.85
C TYR A 213 5.94 -7.23 15.34
N ASN A 214 4.76 -7.24 15.98
CA ASN A 214 4.62 -6.90 17.40
C ASN A 214 5.31 -7.92 18.32
N VAL A 215 5.23 -9.22 18.03
CA VAL A 215 5.97 -10.26 18.73
C VAL A 215 7.47 -10.02 18.64
N MET A 216 7.97 -9.71 17.45
CA MET A 216 9.40 -9.44 17.25
C MET A 216 9.87 -8.15 17.94
N ILE A 217 9.09 -7.07 17.90
CA ILE A 217 9.38 -5.83 18.65
C ILE A 217 9.41 -6.10 20.17
N SER A 218 8.44 -6.88 20.69
CA SER A 218 8.39 -7.19 22.13
C SER A 218 9.59 -8.01 22.58
N SER A 219 10.13 -8.91 21.74
CA SER A 219 11.30 -9.71 22.02
C SER A 219 12.58 -8.87 22.25
N GLN A 220 12.59 -7.62 21.80
CA GLN A 220 13.72 -6.68 21.90
C GLN A 220 13.74 -5.87 23.20
N GLY A 221 12.75 -6.03 24.07
CA GLY A 221 12.52 -5.16 25.24
C GLY A 221 13.69 -5.07 26.24
N MET A 222 14.59 -6.04 26.26
CA MET A 222 15.79 -6.04 27.12
C MET A 222 17.06 -5.50 26.43
N ARG A 223 17.01 -5.18 25.15
CA ARG A 223 18.17 -4.69 24.39
C ARG A 223 18.26 -3.17 24.46
N THR A 224 19.45 -2.66 24.69
CA THR A 224 19.71 -1.19 24.70
C THR A 224 19.79 -0.60 23.30
N GLN A 225 20.26 -1.38 22.34
CA GLN A 225 20.42 -0.99 20.94
C GLN A 225 19.70 -1.98 19.98
N PRO A 226 18.38 -2.22 20.18
CA PRO A 226 17.64 -3.12 19.30
C PRO A 226 17.60 -2.57 17.87
N LEU A 227 17.48 -3.47 16.89
CA LEU A 227 17.33 -3.09 15.49
C LEU A 227 16.28 -3.97 14.80
N ALA A 228 15.21 -3.34 14.35
CA ALA A 228 14.18 -3.94 13.54
C ALA A 228 14.34 -3.48 12.09
N ILE A 229 14.58 -4.39 11.16
CA ILE A 229 14.67 -4.09 9.73
C ILE A 229 13.53 -4.79 9.01
N VAL A 230 12.67 -4.00 8.37
CA VAL A 230 11.63 -4.50 7.47
C VAL A 230 12.10 -4.28 6.04
N ILE A 231 12.12 -5.36 5.24
CA ILE A 231 12.53 -5.32 3.84
C ILE A 231 11.40 -5.88 3.00
N THR A 232 10.93 -5.12 2.02
CA THR A 232 9.76 -5.55 1.26
C THR A 232 9.61 -4.81 -0.06
N THR A 233 8.73 -5.33 -0.91
CA THR A 233 8.18 -4.64 -2.08
C THR A 233 6.79 -4.11 -1.74
N ALA A 234 6.19 -3.34 -2.65
CA ALA A 234 4.78 -3.06 -2.60
C ALA A 234 3.94 -4.35 -2.67
N GLY A 235 2.79 -4.29 -2.08
CA GLY A 235 1.75 -5.30 -2.12
C GLY A 235 0.44 -4.70 -2.61
N PHE A 236 -0.67 -5.34 -2.28
CA PHE A 236 -1.99 -4.85 -2.64
C PHE A 236 -2.42 -3.70 -1.73
N LEU A 237 -3.14 -2.73 -2.31
CA LEU A 237 -3.78 -1.67 -1.55
C LEU A 237 -4.91 -2.27 -0.71
N GLY A 238 -4.87 -1.99 0.59
CA GLY A 238 -5.95 -2.26 1.52
C GLY A 238 -5.66 -1.50 2.80
N ALA A 239 -6.56 -0.66 3.25
CA ALA A 239 -6.51 -0.13 4.60
C ALA A 239 -6.53 -1.32 5.57
N GLY A 240 -5.57 -1.37 6.50
CA GLY A 240 -5.37 -2.50 7.41
C GLY A 240 -4.27 -3.47 7.00
N PHE A 241 -3.65 -3.32 5.83
CA PHE A 241 -2.39 -4.02 5.57
C PHE A 241 -1.25 -3.31 6.31
N PRO A 242 -0.54 -3.99 7.21
CA PRO A 242 0.48 -3.37 8.06
C PRO A 242 1.55 -2.60 7.29
N LEU A 243 1.93 -3.07 6.11
CA LEU A 243 2.92 -2.41 5.27
C LEU A 243 2.44 -1.04 4.78
N TYR A 244 1.17 -0.93 4.36
CA TYR A 244 0.61 0.35 3.90
C TYR A 244 0.65 1.40 5.01
N ASP A 245 0.19 1.02 6.21
CA ASP A 245 0.17 1.90 7.38
C ASP A 245 1.59 2.27 7.85
N MET A 246 2.54 1.30 7.81
CA MET A 246 3.95 1.54 8.11
C MET A 246 4.56 2.54 7.13
N ARG A 247 4.35 2.33 5.81
CA ARG A 247 4.84 3.25 4.78
C ARG A 247 4.26 4.65 4.97
N GLN A 248 2.95 4.78 5.20
CA GLN A 248 2.32 6.08 5.42
C GLN A 248 2.90 6.79 6.65
N THR A 249 3.10 6.06 7.74
CA THR A 249 3.77 6.60 8.93
C THR A 249 5.20 7.08 8.63
N CYS A 250 5.95 6.32 7.83
CA CYS A 250 7.29 6.72 7.38
C CYS A 250 7.26 8.00 6.55
N ILE A 251 6.30 8.14 5.62
CA ILE A 251 6.11 9.36 4.83
C ILE A 251 5.78 10.55 5.73
N ASP A 252 4.87 10.37 6.70
CA ASP A 252 4.52 11.43 7.65
C ASP A 252 5.73 11.90 8.47
N ILE A 253 6.62 10.98 8.86
CA ILE A 253 7.87 11.32 9.56
C ILE A 253 8.81 12.09 8.63
N LEU A 254 8.98 11.67 7.38
CA LEU A 254 9.83 12.36 6.41
C LEU A 254 9.32 13.77 6.09
N LYS A 255 8.00 13.96 6.02
CA LYS A 255 7.35 15.26 5.79
C LYS A 255 7.27 16.14 7.05
N GLY A 256 7.69 15.64 8.21
CA GLY A 256 7.63 16.36 9.48
C GLY A 256 6.22 16.42 10.12
N ASN A 257 5.25 15.65 9.62
CA ASN A 257 3.90 15.55 10.18
C ASN A 257 3.87 14.70 11.46
N LYS A 258 4.82 13.77 11.59
CA LYS A 258 5.06 12.94 12.78
C LYS A 258 6.53 12.99 13.16
N TYR A 259 6.82 12.73 14.44
CA TYR A 259 8.18 12.75 14.95
C TYR A 259 8.58 11.37 15.50
N ASP A 260 9.61 10.76 14.92
CA ASP A 260 10.28 9.55 15.42
C ASP A 260 11.72 9.49 14.87
N ASP A 261 12.69 9.86 15.70
CA ASP A 261 14.12 9.80 15.34
C ASP A 261 14.60 8.37 15.16
N THR A 262 13.97 7.41 15.83
CA THR A 262 14.41 6.01 15.81
C THR A 262 14.03 5.29 14.51
N GLN A 263 13.18 5.89 13.68
CA GLN A 263 12.75 5.33 12.40
C GLN A 263 13.62 5.86 11.24
N PHE A 264 14.29 4.97 10.54
CA PHE A 264 14.90 5.23 9.22
C PHE A 264 14.03 4.65 8.11
N SER A 265 13.91 5.36 6.99
CA SER A 265 13.05 4.95 5.88
C SER A 265 13.73 5.20 4.53
N ALA A 266 13.92 4.14 3.75
CA ALA A 266 14.38 4.21 2.36
C ALA A 266 13.26 3.71 1.45
N LEU A 267 12.44 4.64 0.93
CA LEU A 267 11.24 4.37 0.16
C LEU A 267 11.52 4.57 -1.34
N TYR A 268 12.01 3.50 -1.99
CA TYR A 268 12.25 3.47 -3.44
C TYR A 268 10.99 3.04 -4.15
N GLU A 269 10.27 3.99 -4.72
CA GLU A 269 9.00 3.81 -5.39
C GLU A 269 8.81 4.88 -6.46
N LEU A 270 7.89 4.71 -7.39
CA LEU A 270 7.48 5.78 -8.29
C LEU A 270 6.64 6.81 -7.51
N ASP A 271 6.74 8.07 -7.88
CA ASP A 271 5.82 9.12 -7.41
C ASP A 271 4.43 8.93 -8.03
N GLU A 272 3.39 9.55 -7.46
CA GLU A 272 2.00 9.35 -7.90
C GLU A 272 1.78 9.70 -9.38
N ASP A 273 2.40 10.78 -9.84
CA ASP A 273 2.23 11.31 -11.21
C ASP A 273 3.18 10.67 -12.23
N ASP A 274 4.06 9.75 -11.81
CA ASP A 274 5.00 9.10 -12.72
C ASP A 274 4.28 8.10 -13.64
N ASP A 275 4.58 8.19 -14.94
CA ASP A 275 4.21 7.17 -15.91
C ASP A 275 5.17 5.96 -15.78
N TRP A 276 4.65 4.81 -15.35
CA TRP A 276 5.43 3.58 -15.20
C TRP A 276 6.02 3.05 -16.51
N THR A 277 5.53 3.51 -17.67
CA THR A 277 6.06 3.15 -19.00
C THR A 277 7.26 3.98 -19.40
N ASP A 278 7.51 5.12 -18.73
CA ASP A 278 8.64 6.01 -18.99
C ASP A 278 9.92 5.49 -18.32
N GLU A 279 10.91 5.11 -19.13
CA GLU A 279 12.22 4.62 -18.67
C GLU A 279 12.95 5.61 -17.76
N SER A 280 12.73 6.92 -17.95
CA SER A 280 13.44 7.97 -17.21
C SER A 280 13.13 7.98 -15.71
N VAL A 281 11.98 7.44 -15.28
CA VAL A 281 11.56 7.39 -13.87
C VAL A 281 11.88 6.08 -13.17
N TRP A 282 12.27 5.03 -13.89
CA TRP A 282 12.41 3.68 -13.33
C TRP A 282 13.43 3.57 -12.20
N GLN A 283 14.46 4.41 -12.22
CA GLN A 283 15.48 4.41 -11.17
C GLN A 283 14.90 4.81 -9.79
N LYS A 284 13.79 5.55 -9.74
CA LYS A 284 13.11 5.92 -8.49
C LYS A 284 12.72 4.69 -7.65
N SER A 285 12.27 3.63 -8.30
CA SER A 285 11.87 2.37 -7.64
C SER A 285 12.96 1.30 -7.64
N CYS A 286 13.89 1.38 -8.59
CA CYS A 286 14.96 0.41 -8.82
C CYS A 286 16.34 1.01 -8.56
N PRO A 287 16.77 1.20 -7.29
CA PRO A 287 18.05 1.86 -6.99
C PRO A 287 19.28 1.09 -7.50
N SER A 288 19.10 -0.19 -7.82
CA SER A 288 20.14 -1.08 -8.38
C SER A 288 19.98 -1.28 -9.88
N LEU A 289 19.26 -0.42 -10.60
CA LEU A 289 19.09 -0.49 -12.05
C LEU A 289 20.46 -0.39 -12.76
N GLY A 290 20.71 -1.27 -13.69
CA GLY A 290 22.02 -1.40 -14.37
C GLY A 290 23.06 -2.25 -13.60
N HIS A 291 22.77 -2.64 -12.34
CA HIS A 291 23.63 -3.50 -11.52
C HIS A 291 23.01 -4.88 -11.28
N THR A 292 22.02 -4.98 -10.39
CA THR A 292 21.32 -6.24 -10.11
C THR A 292 20.04 -6.38 -10.94
N VAL A 293 19.40 -5.27 -11.30
CA VAL A 293 18.26 -5.22 -12.22
C VAL A 293 18.76 -4.81 -13.60
N LEU A 294 18.69 -5.73 -14.57
CA LEU A 294 19.08 -5.43 -15.94
C LEU A 294 18.01 -4.54 -16.60
N LEU A 295 18.46 -3.49 -17.29
CA LEU A 295 17.57 -2.59 -18.01
C LEU A 295 16.78 -3.33 -19.11
N SER A 296 17.42 -4.27 -19.82
CA SER A 296 16.75 -5.09 -20.84
C SER A 296 15.60 -5.92 -20.26
N TYR A 297 15.82 -6.53 -19.09
CA TYR A 297 14.77 -7.28 -18.39
C TYR A 297 13.58 -6.38 -18.06
N LEU A 298 13.82 -5.18 -17.53
CA LEU A 298 12.74 -4.28 -17.15
C LEU A 298 11.95 -3.78 -18.38
N LYS A 299 12.65 -3.47 -19.49
CA LYS A 299 12.03 -3.15 -20.78
C LYS A 299 11.13 -4.27 -21.30
N GLU A 300 11.59 -5.53 -21.21
CA GLU A 300 10.80 -6.69 -21.61
C GLU A 300 9.52 -6.83 -20.75
N GLN A 301 9.62 -6.63 -19.41
CA GLN A 301 8.49 -6.71 -18.52
C GLN A 301 7.44 -5.60 -18.81
N VAL A 302 7.91 -4.36 -19.02
CA VAL A 302 7.05 -3.24 -19.36
C VAL A 302 6.34 -3.47 -20.70
N GLN A 303 7.09 -3.90 -21.73
CA GLN A 303 6.50 -4.16 -23.04
C GLN A 303 5.48 -5.30 -22.99
N ALA A 304 5.75 -6.36 -22.22
CA ALA A 304 4.80 -7.45 -22.02
C ALA A 304 3.51 -6.95 -21.34
N ALA A 305 3.64 -6.09 -20.32
CA ALA A 305 2.49 -5.52 -19.61
C ALA A 305 1.69 -4.52 -20.46
N ILE A 306 2.34 -3.76 -21.34
CA ILE A 306 1.65 -2.91 -22.33
C ILE A 306 0.82 -3.77 -23.27
N ASN A 307 1.41 -4.88 -23.76
CA ASN A 307 0.75 -5.78 -24.72
C ASN A 307 -0.34 -6.66 -24.07
N THR A 308 -0.25 -6.89 -22.75
CA THR A 308 -1.14 -7.79 -22.01
C THR A 308 -1.55 -7.11 -20.70
N PRO A 309 -2.69 -6.40 -20.67
CA PRO A 309 -3.13 -5.61 -19.50
C PRO A 309 -3.19 -6.37 -18.18
N SER A 310 -3.53 -7.66 -18.18
CA SER A 310 -3.54 -8.50 -16.98
C SER A 310 -2.15 -8.66 -16.30
N LEU A 311 -1.06 -8.35 -16.99
CA LEU A 311 0.29 -8.36 -16.42
C LEU A 311 0.68 -7.03 -15.76
N GLN A 312 -0.04 -5.95 -16.03
CA GLN A 312 0.31 -4.59 -15.58
C GLN A 312 0.41 -4.50 -14.07
N VAL A 313 -0.61 -4.98 -13.36
CA VAL A 313 -0.66 -4.98 -11.90
C VAL A 313 0.58 -5.64 -11.30
N GLY A 314 0.96 -6.82 -11.82
CA GLY A 314 2.15 -7.54 -11.36
C GLY A 314 3.45 -6.77 -11.64
N VAL A 315 3.57 -6.11 -12.79
CA VAL A 315 4.76 -5.33 -13.17
C VAL A 315 4.85 -4.05 -12.33
N ILE A 316 3.74 -3.31 -12.20
CA ILE A 316 3.69 -2.06 -11.44
C ILE A 316 4.01 -2.32 -9.97
N THR A 317 3.41 -3.34 -9.35
CA THR A 317 3.68 -3.69 -7.96
C THR A 317 5.11 -4.18 -7.74
N LYS A 318 5.55 -5.15 -8.55
CA LYS A 318 6.80 -5.88 -8.28
C LYS A 318 8.05 -5.15 -8.77
N ASN A 319 7.95 -4.44 -9.91
CA ASN A 319 9.10 -3.79 -10.53
C ASN A 319 9.14 -2.28 -10.25
N PHE A 320 7.98 -1.64 -10.08
CA PHE A 320 7.93 -0.20 -9.82
C PHE A 320 7.53 0.16 -8.40
N ASN A 321 7.31 -0.87 -7.57
CA ASN A 321 7.08 -0.72 -6.13
C ASN A 321 5.92 0.22 -5.80
N ARG A 322 4.93 0.28 -6.67
CA ARG A 322 3.70 1.03 -6.48
C ARG A 322 2.62 0.10 -5.94
N PHE A 323 1.91 0.54 -4.91
CA PHE A 323 0.73 -0.19 -4.46
C PHE A 323 -0.33 -0.14 -5.56
N VAL A 324 -0.90 -1.29 -5.85
CA VAL A 324 -2.04 -1.46 -6.74
C VAL A 324 -3.06 -2.33 -6.04
N SER A 325 -4.31 -2.14 -6.39
CA SER A 325 -5.40 -3.02 -5.96
C SER A 325 -5.19 -4.44 -6.50
N SER A 326 -5.93 -5.41 -5.97
CA SER A 326 -5.75 -6.86 -6.18
C SER A 326 -5.44 -7.30 -7.62
N GLU A 327 -4.81 -8.47 -7.80
CA GLU A 327 -4.43 -9.02 -9.12
C GLU A 327 -5.63 -9.22 -10.08
N GLU A 328 -6.87 -9.11 -9.58
CA GLU A 328 -8.14 -9.27 -10.32
C GLU A 328 -9.07 -8.06 -10.16
N CYS A 329 -8.51 -6.84 -10.04
CA CYS A 329 -9.32 -5.63 -9.91
C CYS A 329 -10.31 -5.49 -11.07
N TRP A 330 -11.55 -5.12 -10.77
CA TRP A 330 -12.58 -4.89 -11.77
C TRP A 330 -12.20 -3.82 -12.78
N ILE A 331 -11.72 -2.68 -12.31
CA ILE A 331 -11.34 -1.52 -13.15
C ILE A 331 -9.98 -1.00 -12.69
N ASP A 332 -9.12 -0.66 -13.65
CA ASP A 332 -7.82 -0.06 -13.36
C ASP A 332 -7.96 1.27 -12.65
N ASP A 333 -7.14 1.50 -11.60
CA ASP A 333 -7.17 2.72 -10.80
C ASP A 333 -6.89 3.98 -11.62
N THR A 334 -6.10 3.87 -12.69
CA THR A 334 -5.83 4.97 -13.61
C THR A 334 -7.11 5.42 -14.33
N GLU A 335 -7.96 4.50 -14.75
CA GLU A 335 -9.23 4.84 -15.43
C GLU A 335 -10.23 5.48 -14.44
N ILE A 336 -10.31 4.96 -13.22
CA ILE A 336 -11.14 5.55 -12.16
C ILE A 336 -10.65 6.96 -11.82
N SER A 337 -9.33 7.14 -11.62
CA SER A 337 -8.74 8.44 -11.26
C SER A 337 -8.99 9.52 -12.33
N LYS A 338 -8.94 9.16 -13.61
CA LYS A 338 -9.25 10.07 -14.72
C LYS A 338 -10.71 10.55 -14.74
N SER A 339 -11.62 9.77 -14.15
CA SER A 339 -13.05 10.08 -14.09
C SER A 339 -13.47 10.75 -12.79
N MET A 340 -12.54 10.92 -11.82
CA MET A 340 -12.83 11.53 -10.53
C MET A 340 -12.54 13.03 -10.52
N TYR A 341 -13.59 13.83 -10.33
CA TYR A 341 -13.52 15.28 -10.23
C TYR A 341 -14.37 15.76 -9.07
N LYS A 342 -14.03 16.91 -8.48
CA LYS A 342 -14.92 17.54 -7.50
C LYS A 342 -16.15 18.11 -8.22
N VAL A 343 -17.30 17.53 -7.94
CA VAL A 343 -18.59 17.90 -8.54
C VAL A 343 -19.27 18.98 -7.70
N ASP A 344 -19.68 20.07 -8.35
CA ASP A 344 -20.47 21.14 -7.76
C ASP A 344 -21.95 20.97 -8.19
N LEU A 345 -22.76 20.41 -7.30
CA LEU A 345 -24.18 20.16 -7.56
C LEU A 345 -25.02 21.43 -7.74
N SER A 346 -24.56 22.59 -7.21
CA SER A 346 -25.27 23.87 -7.39
C SER A 346 -25.32 24.34 -8.86
N ARG A 347 -24.50 23.71 -9.72
CA ARG A 347 -24.45 23.97 -11.17
C ARG A 347 -25.39 23.08 -11.97
N PHE A 348 -26.10 22.15 -11.32
CA PHE A 348 -27.10 21.34 -11.98
C PHE A 348 -28.41 22.11 -12.11
N ILE A 349 -29.21 21.74 -13.09
CA ILE A 349 -30.50 22.38 -13.35
C ILE A 349 -31.46 22.05 -12.19
N GLU A 350 -32.24 23.03 -11.73
CA GLU A 350 -33.29 22.82 -10.73
C GLU A 350 -34.32 21.81 -11.30
N ASP A 351 -34.74 20.86 -10.47
CA ASP A 351 -35.64 19.74 -10.84
C ASP A 351 -35.09 18.82 -11.92
N GLU A 352 -33.78 18.83 -12.21
CA GLU A 352 -33.16 17.87 -13.12
C GLU A 352 -33.31 16.44 -12.54
N PRO A 353 -33.91 15.49 -13.31
CA PRO A 353 -34.14 14.16 -12.78
C PRO A 353 -32.83 13.42 -12.57
N CYS A 354 -32.65 12.85 -11.39
CA CYS A 354 -31.57 11.94 -11.07
C CYS A 354 -32.12 10.59 -10.57
N TYR A 355 -31.27 9.59 -10.60
CA TYR A 355 -31.60 8.22 -10.18
C TYR A 355 -30.70 7.82 -9.03
N ALA A 356 -31.25 7.16 -8.02
CA ALA A 356 -30.48 6.77 -6.87
C ALA A 356 -30.41 5.24 -6.71
N GLY A 357 -29.37 4.78 -6.00
CA GLY A 357 -29.21 3.41 -5.56
C GLY A 357 -28.76 3.37 -4.11
N VAL A 358 -29.23 2.39 -3.35
CA VAL A 358 -29.04 2.31 -1.90
C VAL A 358 -28.62 0.90 -1.48
N ASP A 359 -27.39 0.78 -0.97
CA ASP A 359 -26.89 -0.45 -0.38
C ASP A 359 -26.82 -0.31 1.15
N LEU A 360 -27.82 -0.88 1.83
CA LEU A 360 -27.99 -0.82 3.29
C LEU A 360 -27.31 -2.00 3.97
N SER A 361 -26.37 -1.72 4.86
CA SER A 361 -25.73 -2.77 5.67
C SER A 361 -26.56 -3.14 6.91
N SER A 362 -26.62 -4.43 7.26
CA SER A 362 -27.45 -4.91 8.37
C SER A 362 -26.78 -4.97 9.74
N ARG A 363 -25.47 -4.88 9.85
CA ARG A 363 -24.73 -5.12 11.13
C ARG A 363 -23.44 -4.34 11.23
N GLY A 364 -23.50 -3.03 11.39
CA GLY A 364 -22.29 -2.26 11.73
C GLY A 364 -21.23 -2.25 10.62
N ASP A 365 -21.63 -2.41 9.38
CA ASP A 365 -20.80 -2.25 8.18
C ASP A 365 -20.96 -0.83 7.60
N LEU A 366 -20.23 -0.51 6.54
CA LEU A 366 -20.48 0.70 5.77
C LEU A 366 -21.86 0.61 5.12
N THR A 367 -22.52 1.75 5.00
CA THR A 367 -23.73 1.91 4.20
C THR A 367 -23.48 3.04 3.20
N ALA A 368 -23.92 2.86 1.98
CA ALA A 368 -23.76 3.85 0.94
C ALA A 368 -25.06 4.04 0.14
N TRP A 369 -25.27 5.26 -0.31
CA TRP A 369 -26.21 5.54 -1.37
C TRP A 369 -25.56 6.48 -2.38
N SER A 370 -25.95 6.32 -3.63
CA SER A 370 -25.42 7.10 -4.74
C SER A 370 -26.52 7.69 -5.57
N VAL A 371 -26.26 8.88 -6.10
CA VAL A 371 -27.12 9.51 -7.13
C VAL A 371 -26.37 9.55 -8.44
N MET A 372 -27.09 9.36 -9.52
CA MET A 372 -26.60 9.46 -10.88
C MET A 372 -27.48 10.41 -11.68
N PHE A 373 -26.86 11.43 -12.25
CA PHE A 373 -27.48 12.34 -13.21
C PHE A 373 -27.13 11.86 -14.61
N PRO A 374 -28.12 11.51 -15.46
CA PRO A 374 -27.86 11.14 -16.83
C PRO A 374 -27.37 12.35 -17.67
N PRO A 375 -26.88 12.14 -18.91
CA PRO A 375 -26.57 13.22 -19.82
C PRO A 375 -27.78 14.12 -20.04
N ASN A 376 -27.53 15.44 -20.07
CA ASN A 376 -28.56 16.44 -20.29
C ASN A 376 -27.95 17.61 -21.09
N GLU A 377 -28.40 17.79 -22.35
CA GLU A 377 -27.87 18.80 -23.26
C GLU A 377 -28.17 20.25 -22.80
N ASP A 378 -29.19 20.42 -21.98
CA ASP A 378 -29.55 21.73 -21.41
C ASP A 378 -28.67 22.12 -20.23
N ARG A 379 -27.85 21.20 -19.70
CA ARG A 379 -26.92 21.45 -18.58
C ARG A 379 -25.56 21.92 -19.09
N ASP A 380 -25.11 23.10 -18.63
CA ASP A 380 -23.79 23.66 -18.98
C ASP A 380 -22.61 22.89 -18.38
N TYR A 381 -22.85 22.09 -17.33
CA TYR A 381 -21.84 21.41 -16.54
C TYR A 381 -21.88 19.90 -16.78
N TYR A 382 -20.92 19.37 -17.54
CA TYR A 382 -20.89 17.97 -17.99
C TYR A 382 -22.15 17.53 -18.78
N PRO A 383 -22.54 18.22 -19.87
CA PRO A 383 -23.81 17.96 -20.56
C PRO A 383 -23.92 16.55 -21.17
N ASP A 384 -22.81 15.97 -21.57
CA ASP A 384 -22.73 14.69 -22.27
C ASP A 384 -22.26 13.52 -21.37
N LYS A 385 -22.19 13.73 -20.04
CA LYS A 385 -21.66 12.77 -19.07
C LYS A 385 -22.73 12.26 -18.10
N TYR A 386 -22.57 11.03 -17.68
CA TYR A 386 -23.20 10.47 -16.50
C TYR A 386 -22.42 10.93 -15.26
N VAL A 387 -23.06 11.63 -14.34
CA VAL A 387 -22.40 12.18 -13.17
C VAL A 387 -22.86 11.46 -11.91
N PHE A 388 -21.92 10.85 -11.19
CA PHE A 388 -22.19 10.09 -9.98
C PHE A 388 -21.68 10.83 -8.75
N LYS A 389 -22.50 10.82 -7.68
CA LYS A 389 -22.11 11.24 -6.34
C LYS A 389 -22.53 10.21 -5.32
N THR A 390 -21.58 9.82 -4.45
CA THR A 390 -21.80 8.77 -3.45
C THR A 390 -21.66 9.35 -2.04
N PHE A 391 -22.61 8.99 -1.18
CA PHE A 391 -22.64 9.31 0.24
C PHE A 391 -22.38 8.05 1.05
N ILE A 392 -21.44 8.11 2.00
CA ILE A 392 -20.96 6.95 2.75
C ILE A 392 -21.16 7.21 4.24
N TYR A 393 -21.70 6.22 4.94
CA TYR A 393 -21.98 6.26 6.37
C TYR A 393 -21.31 5.10 7.10
N ILE A 394 -20.90 5.37 8.35
CA ILE A 394 -20.29 4.39 9.22
C ILE A 394 -20.80 4.57 10.66
N PRO A 395 -21.15 3.48 11.40
CA PRO A 395 -21.44 3.59 12.82
C PRO A 395 -20.19 3.98 13.62
N GLU A 396 -20.34 4.79 14.65
CA GLU A 396 -19.26 5.21 15.54
C GLU A 396 -18.45 4.03 16.09
N HIS A 397 -19.13 2.97 16.53
CA HIS A 397 -18.48 1.76 17.03
C HIS A 397 -17.60 1.10 15.97
N THR A 398 -18.08 0.98 14.73
CA THR A 398 -17.32 0.36 13.63
C THR A 398 -16.14 1.22 13.25
N MET A 399 -16.31 2.56 13.20
CA MET A 399 -15.23 3.48 12.93
C MET A 399 -14.08 3.33 13.93
N ASN A 400 -14.40 3.14 15.23
CA ASN A 400 -13.41 3.03 16.30
C ASN A 400 -12.75 1.63 16.40
N LYS A 401 -13.45 0.55 16.02
CA LYS A 401 -12.98 -0.83 16.21
C LYS A 401 -12.54 -1.53 14.93
N SER A 402 -12.80 -0.96 13.77
CA SER A 402 -12.37 -1.54 12.50
C SER A 402 -10.84 -1.58 12.40
N ILE A 403 -10.33 -2.58 11.70
CA ILE A 403 -8.94 -2.62 11.26
C ILE A 403 -8.57 -1.38 10.41
N ASN A 404 -9.56 -0.78 9.72
CA ASN A 404 -9.44 0.42 8.91
C ASN A 404 -9.71 1.72 9.69
N SER A 405 -9.72 1.68 11.03
CA SER A 405 -10.11 2.79 11.90
C SER A 405 -9.37 4.10 11.57
N SER A 406 -8.04 4.04 11.41
CA SER A 406 -7.23 5.23 11.09
C SER A 406 -7.66 5.89 9.78
N PHE A 407 -7.90 5.07 8.74
CA PHE A 407 -8.39 5.54 7.45
C PHE A 407 -9.79 6.17 7.56
N TYR A 408 -10.72 5.50 8.26
CA TYR A 408 -12.08 6.02 8.44
C TYR A 408 -12.10 7.34 9.21
N HIS A 409 -11.31 7.48 10.28
CA HIS A 409 -11.20 8.73 11.02
C HIS A 409 -10.62 9.88 10.18
N GLU A 410 -9.65 9.59 9.32
CA GLU A 410 -9.10 10.58 8.39
C GLU A 410 -10.17 11.02 7.40
N GLN A 411 -10.87 10.08 6.77
CA GLN A 411 -11.90 10.41 5.77
C GLN A 411 -13.14 11.08 6.38
N TYR A 412 -13.48 10.75 7.62
CA TYR A 412 -14.50 11.47 8.38
C TYR A 412 -14.11 12.93 8.62
N ARG A 413 -12.89 13.20 9.09
CA ARG A 413 -12.38 14.57 9.29
C ARG A 413 -12.36 15.38 7.99
N ASN A 414 -12.11 14.73 6.88
CA ASN A 414 -12.09 15.34 5.55
C ASN A 414 -13.49 15.47 4.92
N GLY A 415 -14.54 14.96 5.58
CA GLY A 415 -15.93 15.06 5.12
C GLY A 415 -16.34 14.06 4.04
N TYR A 416 -15.55 13.01 3.80
CA TYR A 416 -15.85 11.96 2.81
C TYR A 416 -16.68 10.81 3.36
N ILE A 417 -16.76 10.66 4.67
CA ILE A 417 -17.62 9.71 5.39
C ILE A 417 -18.45 10.50 6.41
N LYS A 418 -19.71 10.15 6.58
CA LYS A 418 -20.55 10.59 7.70
C LYS A 418 -20.59 9.51 8.77
N MET A 419 -20.44 9.89 10.03
CA MET A 419 -20.54 8.98 11.17
C MET A 419 -21.96 9.03 11.74
N THR A 420 -22.60 7.85 11.89
CA THR A 420 -23.86 7.74 12.64
C THR A 420 -23.60 7.33 14.09
N SER A 421 -24.44 7.79 15.01
CA SER A 421 -24.30 7.53 16.45
C SER A 421 -24.56 6.05 16.80
N GLY A 422 -23.79 5.51 17.73
CA GLY A 422 -24.04 4.18 18.31
C GLY A 422 -23.31 3.02 17.66
N ASN A 423 -23.85 1.81 17.89
CA ASN A 423 -23.19 0.55 17.52
C ASN A 423 -23.64 -0.01 16.17
N VAL A 424 -24.73 0.51 15.62
CA VAL A 424 -25.34 0.12 14.35
C VAL A 424 -25.64 1.34 13.53
N ILE A 425 -25.83 1.15 12.23
CA ILE A 425 -26.15 2.24 11.33
C ILE A 425 -27.50 2.87 11.71
N ASP A 426 -27.58 4.19 11.74
CA ASP A 426 -28.84 4.92 11.95
C ASP A 426 -29.49 5.21 10.60
N TYR A 427 -30.49 4.41 10.26
CA TYR A 427 -31.22 4.55 8.99
C TYR A 427 -32.11 5.81 8.93
N ASP A 428 -32.55 6.34 10.06
CA ASP A 428 -33.37 7.56 10.09
C ASP A 428 -32.51 8.80 9.78
N GLU A 429 -31.24 8.81 10.22
CA GLU A 429 -30.28 9.86 9.86
C GLU A 429 -29.99 9.84 8.35
N ILE A 430 -29.75 8.64 7.77
CA ILE A 430 -29.53 8.46 6.33
C ILE A 430 -30.77 8.90 5.53
N LEU A 431 -31.96 8.47 5.98
CA LEU A 431 -33.22 8.81 5.32
C LEU A 431 -33.47 10.33 5.32
N LYS A 432 -33.12 11.01 6.41
CA LYS A 432 -33.19 12.47 6.49
C LYS A 432 -32.31 13.13 5.43
N ASP A 433 -31.05 12.70 5.30
CA ASP A 433 -30.13 13.23 4.27
C ASP A 433 -30.67 13.00 2.85
N MET A 434 -31.32 11.84 2.59
CA MET A 434 -31.97 11.54 1.30
C MET A 434 -33.17 12.46 1.04
N ILE A 435 -33.99 12.71 2.06
CA ILE A 435 -35.13 13.64 1.95
C ILE A 435 -34.63 15.07 1.70
N ASP A 436 -33.62 15.51 2.44
CA ASP A 436 -33.05 16.85 2.27
C ASP A 436 -32.48 16.97 0.84
N PHE A 437 -31.77 15.96 0.35
CA PHE A 437 -31.28 15.91 -1.03
C PHE A 437 -32.42 15.93 -2.07
N ASN A 438 -33.49 15.15 -1.85
CA ASN A 438 -34.65 15.12 -2.76
C ASN A 438 -35.43 16.44 -2.80
N ASN A 439 -35.33 17.24 -1.74
CA ASN A 439 -35.91 18.60 -1.70
C ASN A 439 -35.08 19.61 -2.53
N GLU A 440 -33.80 19.35 -2.73
CA GLU A 440 -32.89 20.20 -3.52
C GLU A 440 -32.76 19.71 -4.97
N HIS A 441 -32.85 18.37 -5.17
CA HIS A 441 -32.67 17.71 -6.45
C HIS A 441 -33.72 16.63 -6.63
N TYR A 442 -34.35 16.56 -7.79
CA TYR A 442 -35.45 15.61 -8.06
C TYR A 442 -34.95 14.18 -8.24
N ILE A 443 -35.12 13.30 -7.24
CA ILE A 443 -34.87 11.86 -7.38
C ILE A 443 -36.09 11.21 -8.02
N GLN A 444 -35.97 10.87 -9.32
CA GLN A 444 -37.06 10.26 -10.08
C GLN A 444 -37.36 8.84 -9.62
N SER A 445 -36.34 8.04 -9.30
CA SER A 445 -36.48 6.70 -8.74
C SER A 445 -35.22 6.28 -8.00
N MET A 446 -35.38 5.47 -6.96
CA MET A 446 -34.32 4.97 -6.09
C MET A 446 -34.40 3.45 -5.97
N GLY A 447 -33.41 2.74 -6.49
CA GLY A 447 -33.26 1.29 -6.35
C GLY A 447 -32.70 0.93 -4.96
N TYR A 448 -33.24 -0.11 -4.32
CA TYR A 448 -32.75 -0.57 -3.03
C TYR A 448 -32.82 -2.10 -2.91
N ASP A 449 -31.88 -2.72 -2.16
CA ASP A 449 -32.00 -4.13 -1.81
C ASP A 449 -33.14 -4.35 -0.81
N ALA A 450 -34.15 -5.10 -1.22
CA ALA A 450 -35.31 -5.41 -0.38
C ALA A 450 -34.98 -6.33 0.83
N TRP A 451 -33.79 -6.94 0.86
CA TRP A 451 -33.39 -7.81 1.95
C TRP A 451 -33.17 -7.02 3.24
N ASN A 452 -33.99 -7.26 4.26
CA ASN A 452 -33.97 -6.59 5.57
C ASN A 452 -34.27 -5.08 5.57
N ALA A 453 -34.73 -4.48 4.47
CA ALA A 453 -34.99 -3.05 4.34
C ALA A 453 -36.48 -2.63 4.48
N THR A 454 -37.38 -3.53 4.90
CA THR A 454 -38.84 -3.29 4.91
C THR A 454 -39.24 -2.06 5.71
N GLN A 455 -38.68 -1.85 6.91
CA GLN A 455 -39.03 -0.69 7.75
C GLN A 455 -38.51 0.62 7.11
N TRP A 456 -37.27 0.62 6.63
CA TRP A 456 -36.71 1.78 5.95
C TRP A 456 -37.52 2.13 4.68
N ALA A 457 -37.90 1.12 3.88
CA ALA A 457 -38.71 1.32 2.68
C ALA A 457 -40.08 1.93 2.97
N ASN A 458 -40.76 1.46 4.04
CA ASN A 458 -42.01 2.06 4.47
C ASN A 458 -41.84 3.53 4.89
N ASN A 459 -40.78 3.85 5.62
CA ASN A 459 -40.47 5.20 6.04
C ASN A 459 -40.12 6.10 4.84
N ALA A 460 -39.34 5.59 3.88
CA ALA A 460 -38.99 6.30 2.65
C ALA A 460 -40.23 6.64 1.81
N THR A 461 -41.12 5.66 1.61
CA THR A 461 -42.38 5.84 0.89
C THR A 461 -43.31 6.86 1.62
N ALA A 462 -43.38 6.80 2.95
CA ALA A 462 -44.18 7.73 3.74
C ALA A 462 -43.68 9.19 3.62
N ASN A 463 -42.39 9.37 3.27
CA ASN A 463 -41.78 10.69 3.02
C ASN A 463 -41.69 11.01 1.51
N ALA A 464 -42.55 10.39 0.70
CA ALA A 464 -42.68 10.65 -0.74
C ALA A 464 -41.43 10.39 -1.60
N LEU A 465 -40.49 9.61 -1.12
CA LEU A 465 -39.39 9.12 -1.97
C LEU A 465 -39.91 8.01 -2.90
N SER A 466 -39.60 8.10 -4.18
CA SER A 466 -39.91 7.08 -5.19
C SER A 466 -38.90 5.95 -5.12
N ILE A 467 -39.24 4.85 -4.44
CA ILE A 467 -38.35 3.71 -4.24
C ILE A 467 -38.83 2.47 -4.97
N GLU A 468 -37.92 1.67 -5.51
CA GLU A 468 -38.18 0.42 -6.21
C GLU A 468 -37.24 -0.70 -5.72
N PRO A 469 -37.73 -1.93 -5.43
CA PRO A 469 -36.85 -3.03 -5.10
C PRO A 469 -35.90 -3.36 -6.25
N TYR A 470 -34.58 -3.40 -5.95
CA TYR A 470 -33.54 -3.78 -6.89
C TYR A 470 -32.89 -5.09 -6.44
N SER A 471 -32.95 -6.11 -7.29
CA SER A 471 -32.40 -7.42 -6.94
C SER A 471 -30.89 -7.47 -7.06
N GLN A 472 -30.19 -7.88 -6.01
CA GLN A 472 -28.73 -8.00 -6.00
C GLN A 472 -28.17 -9.29 -6.62
N THR A 473 -28.88 -9.90 -7.58
CA THR A 473 -28.41 -11.11 -8.30
C THR A 473 -27.38 -10.76 -9.38
N LEU A 474 -26.62 -11.77 -9.82
CA LEU A 474 -25.69 -11.64 -10.98
C LEU A 474 -26.42 -11.16 -12.25
N GLY A 475 -27.63 -11.67 -12.49
CA GLY A 475 -28.43 -11.30 -13.67
C GLY A 475 -28.82 -9.82 -13.67
N SER A 476 -29.28 -9.31 -12.51
CA SER A 476 -29.71 -7.89 -12.37
C SER A 476 -28.53 -6.91 -12.48
N PHE A 477 -27.36 -7.29 -11.96
CA PHE A 477 -26.15 -6.47 -12.02
C PHE A 477 -25.39 -6.56 -13.34
N ASN A 478 -25.66 -7.58 -14.18
CA ASN A 478 -24.92 -7.79 -15.42
C ASN A 478 -24.98 -6.58 -16.38
N ARG A 479 -26.19 -6.06 -16.62
CA ARG A 479 -26.39 -4.92 -17.54
C ARG A 479 -25.74 -3.63 -17.00
N PRO A 480 -25.99 -3.18 -15.76
CA PRO A 480 -25.37 -1.97 -15.25
C PRO A 480 -23.84 -2.09 -15.08
N THR A 481 -23.30 -3.27 -14.74
CA THR A 481 -21.85 -3.47 -14.65
C THR A 481 -21.17 -3.29 -16.01
N LYS A 482 -21.67 -3.97 -17.05
CA LYS A 482 -21.12 -3.84 -18.41
C LYS A 482 -21.29 -2.44 -18.99
N GLU A 483 -22.43 -1.81 -18.71
CA GLU A 483 -22.68 -0.45 -19.17
C GLU A 483 -21.77 0.57 -18.46
N PHE A 484 -21.54 0.42 -17.16
CA PHE A 484 -20.60 1.26 -16.41
C PHE A 484 -19.19 1.15 -17.00
N GLU A 485 -18.68 -0.07 -17.26
CA GLU A 485 -17.39 -0.28 -17.91
C GLU A 485 -17.32 0.42 -19.27
N ARG A 486 -18.34 0.22 -20.11
CA ARG A 486 -18.40 0.83 -21.45
C ARG A 486 -18.38 2.36 -21.40
N LEU A 487 -19.17 2.94 -20.50
CA LEU A 487 -19.27 4.39 -20.30
C LEU A 487 -17.95 4.96 -19.76
N LEU A 488 -17.32 4.29 -18.82
CA LEU A 488 -16.05 4.71 -18.24
C LEU A 488 -14.95 4.72 -19.30
N LEU A 489 -14.78 3.63 -20.05
CA LEU A 489 -13.79 3.50 -21.13
C LEU A 489 -14.04 4.46 -22.30
N SER A 490 -15.28 4.94 -22.45
CA SER A 490 -15.65 5.93 -23.47
C SER A 490 -15.58 7.37 -22.97
N ASP A 491 -14.99 7.61 -21.79
CA ASP A 491 -14.92 8.92 -21.14
C ASP A 491 -16.30 9.58 -21.01
N LYS A 492 -17.33 8.81 -20.62
CA LYS A 492 -18.70 9.29 -20.43
C LYS A 492 -19.14 9.35 -18.96
N ILE A 493 -18.24 9.07 -18.02
CA ILE A 493 -18.52 9.08 -16.59
C ILE A 493 -17.71 10.18 -15.89
N ILE A 494 -18.37 10.88 -14.98
CA ILE A 494 -17.76 11.72 -13.93
C ILE A 494 -18.19 11.15 -12.58
N ILE A 495 -17.24 10.93 -11.69
CA ILE A 495 -17.45 10.49 -10.32
C ILE A 495 -17.04 11.63 -9.39
N ASP A 496 -17.92 12.05 -8.47
CA ASP A 496 -17.53 13.05 -7.45
C ASP A 496 -16.37 12.50 -6.63
N TYR A 497 -15.30 13.29 -6.53
CA TYR A 497 -14.07 12.88 -5.88
C TYR A 497 -14.32 12.48 -4.41
N ASN A 498 -14.12 11.20 -4.14
CA ASN A 498 -14.18 10.62 -2.81
C ASN A 498 -13.12 9.51 -2.70
N PRO A 499 -12.08 9.67 -1.87
CA PRO A 499 -11.02 8.67 -1.72
C PRO A 499 -11.53 7.33 -1.18
N VAL A 500 -12.67 7.31 -0.47
CA VAL A 500 -13.28 6.06 -0.01
C VAL A 500 -13.92 5.30 -1.17
N VAL A 501 -14.57 5.98 -2.10
CA VAL A 501 -15.11 5.37 -3.33
C VAL A 501 -13.96 4.80 -4.18
N ARG A 502 -12.88 5.58 -4.35
CA ARG A 502 -11.67 5.08 -5.05
C ARG A 502 -11.11 3.83 -4.38
N TRP A 503 -10.99 3.83 -3.05
CA TRP A 503 -10.58 2.64 -2.30
C TRP A 503 -11.56 1.47 -2.49
N MET A 504 -12.87 1.71 -2.57
CA MET A 504 -13.84 0.66 -2.83
C MET A 504 -13.66 0.03 -4.22
N PHE A 505 -13.33 0.82 -5.26
CA PHE A 505 -12.98 0.26 -6.58
C PHE A 505 -11.77 -0.66 -6.50
N SER A 506 -10.77 -0.33 -5.68
CA SER A 506 -9.61 -1.19 -5.47
C SER A 506 -9.95 -2.52 -4.75
N ASN A 507 -11.10 -2.61 -4.10
CA ASN A 507 -11.59 -3.80 -3.40
C ASN A 507 -12.55 -4.64 -4.23
N ALA A 508 -12.87 -4.24 -5.47
CA ALA A 508 -13.85 -4.90 -6.30
C ALA A 508 -13.20 -5.86 -7.30
N GLU A 509 -13.68 -7.10 -7.31
CA GLU A 509 -13.39 -8.14 -8.30
C GLU A 509 -14.65 -8.48 -9.08
N ILE A 510 -14.50 -9.01 -10.30
CA ILE A 510 -15.65 -9.46 -11.08
C ILE A 510 -15.91 -10.95 -10.88
N LYS A 511 -17.11 -11.26 -10.44
CA LYS A 511 -17.63 -12.63 -10.45
C LYS A 511 -18.36 -12.89 -11.76
N HIS A 512 -18.04 -14.02 -12.39
CA HIS A 512 -18.73 -14.54 -13.58
C HIS A 512 -19.62 -15.72 -13.23
N ASP A 513 -20.74 -15.88 -13.94
CA ASP A 513 -21.48 -17.14 -13.96
C ASP A 513 -21.26 -17.90 -15.28
N SER A 514 -21.84 -19.12 -15.38
CA SER A 514 -21.75 -19.95 -16.59
C SER A 514 -22.43 -19.33 -17.82
N ASN A 515 -23.28 -18.33 -17.63
CA ASN A 515 -24.00 -17.64 -18.71
C ASN A 515 -23.30 -16.35 -19.14
N GLY A 516 -22.12 -16.04 -18.58
CA GLY A 516 -21.37 -14.82 -18.87
C GLY A 516 -21.95 -13.57 -18.23
N ASN A 517 -22.81 -13.69 -17.22
CA ASN A 517 -23.20 -12.56 -16.40
C ASN A 517 -22.06 -12.17 -15.46
N ILE A 518 -21.93 -10.87 -15.22
CA ILE A 518 -20.91 -10.30 -14.34
C ILE A 518 -21.52 -9.46 -13.23
N LYS A 519 -20.87 -9.46 -12.07
CA LYS A 519 -21.21 -8.60 -10.93
C LYS A 519 -19.93 -8.32 -10.12
N PRO A 520 -19.71 -7.09 -9.65
CA PRO A 520 -18.65 -6.80 -8.68
C PRO A 520 -18.93 -7.52 -7.35
N ILE A 521 -17.88 -8.13 -6.82
CA ILE A 521 -17.85 -8.75 -5.49
C ILE A 521 -16.67 -8.22 -4.69
N LYS A 522 -16.70 -8.37 -3.38
CA LYS A 522 -15.58 -8.00 -2.50
C LYS A 522 -14.38 -8.93 -2.76
N SER A 523 -13.23 -8.35 -3.04
CA SER A 523 -11.97 -9.08 -3.09
C SER A 523 -11.53 -9.47 -1.66
N GLY A 524 -11.04 -10.69 -1.45
CA GLY A 524 -10.40 -11.09 -0.20
C GLY A 524 -11.31 -11.05 1.04
N GLY A 525 -10.77 -10.56 2.16
CA GLY A 525 -11.38 -10.69 3.49
C GLY A 525 -12.52 -9.71 3.81
N SER A 526 -13.12 -9.87 5.00
CA SER A 526 -14.27 -9.08 5.49
C SER A 526 -13.97 -7.58 5.70
N SER A 527 -12.70 -7.17 5.69
CA SER A 527 -12.27 -5.77 5.80
C SER A 527 -12.49 -4.95 4.54
N ASN A 528 -12.58 -5.59 3.37
CA ASN A 528 -12.77 -4.91 2.10
C ASN A 528 -14.24 -4.55 1.89
N LYS A 529 -14.50 -3.34 1.40
CA LYS A 529 -15.83 -2.77 1.22
C LYS A 529 -16.02 -2.31 -0.22
N ILE A 530 -17.25 -2.50 -0.74
CA ILE A 530 -17.65 -2.08 -2.09
C ILE A 530 -19.04 -1.44 -2.11
N ASP A 531 -19.57 -1.09 -0.95
CA ASP A 531 -20.97 -0.63 -0.78
C ASP A 531 -21.27 0.61 -1.65
N GLY A 532 -20.31 1.54 -1.79
CA GLY A 532 -20.43 2.68 -2.69
C GLY A 532 -20.50 2.31 -4.17
N ILE A 533 -19.80 1.24 -4.58
CA ILE A 533 -19.87 0.75 -5.97
C ILE A 533 -21.22 0.10 -6.22
N ILE A 534 -21.69 -0.73 -5.30
CA ILE A 534 -22.99 -1.40 -5.41
C ILE A 534 -24.09 -0.34 -5.54
N SER A 535 -24.10 0.69 -4.69
CA SER A 535 -25.09 1.76 -4.78
C SER A 535 -24.99 2.58 -6.10
N MET A 536 -23.77 2.80 -6.64
CA MET A 536 -23.60 3.44 -7.96
C MET A 536 -24.19 2.58 -9.08
N LEU A 537 -23.94 1.28 -9.07
CA LEU A 537 -24.49 0.37 -10.09
C LEU A 537 -26.00 0.19 -9.96
N GLU A 538 -26.56 0.24 -8.74
CA GLU A 538 -28.00 0.26 -8.52
C GLU A 538 -28.65 1.53 -9.08
N SER A 539 -28.03 2.70 -8.90
CA SER A 539 -28.52 3.94 -9.50
C SER A 539 -28.55 3.89 -11.03
N LEU A 540 -27.47 3.39 -11.65
CA LEU A 540 -27.42 3.17 -13.09
C LEU A 540 -28.42 2.11 -13.53
N GLY A 541 -28.54 1.00 -12.82
CA GLY A 541 -29.48 -0.06 -13.09
C GLY A 541 -30.95 0.40 -13.04
N THR A 542 -31.29 1.22 -12.05
CA THR A 542 -32.62 1.83 -11.90
C THR A 542 -32.95 2.73 -13.11
N TYR A 543 -32.00 3.55 -13.56
CA TYR A 543 -32.14 4.32 -14.79
C TYR A 543 -32.37 3.44 -16.01
N LEU A 544 -31.52 2.42 -16.20
CA LEU A 544 -31.60 1.51 -17.37
C LEU A 544 -32.89 0.68 -17.42
N LEU A 545 -33.58 0.47 -16.30
CA LEU A 545 -34.90 -0.18 -16.26
C LEU A 545 -36.03 0.72 -16.77
N GLN A 546 -35.86 2.05 -16.65
CA GLN A 546 -36.86 3.03 -17.08
C GLN A 546 -36.69 3.47 -18.54
N GLU A 547 -35.48 3.30 -19.12
CA GLU A 547 -35.28 3.52 -20.54
C GLU A 547 -36.15 2.56 -21.36
N PRO A 548 -36.96 3.04 -22.34
CA PRO A 548 -37.67 2.15 -23.24
C PRO A 548 -36.67 1.28 -23.99
N THR A 549 -36.76 -0.03 -23.85
CA THR A 549 -35.98 -0.97 -24.65
C THR A 549 -36.22 -0.61 -26.13
N GLN A 550 -35.19 -0.19 -26.84
CA GLN A 550 -35.24 -0.10 -28.30
C GLN A 550 -35.46 -1.51 -28.81
N THR A 551 -36.74 -1.91 -28.93
CA THR A 551 -37.14 -3.09 -29.66
C THR A 551 -36.71 -2.86 -31.09
N GLY A 552 -35.67 -3.58 -31.53
CA GLY A 552 -35.29 -3.59 -32.95
C GLY A 552 -36.49 -3.87 -33.79
N GLU A 553 -36.79 -2.97 -34.74
CA GLU A 553 -37.76 -3.23 -35.78
C GLU A 553 -37.36 -4.52 -36.52
N ILE A 554 -38.15 -5.58 -36.32
CA ILE A 554 -38.11 -6.75 -37.20
C ILE A 554 -38.72 -6.29 -38.50
N LEU A 555 -37.90 -5.84 -39.45
CA LEU A 555 -38.30 -5.69 -40.85
C LEU A 555 -38.61 -7.08 -41.41
N PHE A 556 -39.88 -7.40 -41.47
CA PHE A 556 -40.36 -8.45 -42.35
C PHE A 556 -40.26 -7.96 -43.78
N ALA A 557 -39.31 -8.54 -44.56
CA ALA A 557 -39.30 -8.53 -46.00
C ALA A 557 -39.76 -9.86 -46.53
#